data_6c44a545dd1d497849a3595612e3a1fa
#
_entry.id   6c44a545dd1d497849a3595612e3a1fa
#
_cell.length_a   1.000
_cell.length_b   1.000
_cell.length_c   1.000
_cell.angle_alpha   90.00
_cell.angle_beta   90.00
_cell.angle_gamma   90.00
#
_symmetry.space_group_name_H-M   'P 1'
#
loop_
_entity.id
_entity.type
_entity.pdbx_description
1 polymer ?
#
loop_
_entity_poly.entity_id
_entity_poly.type
_entity_poly.pdbx_seq_one_letter_code
_entity_poly.pdbx_strand_id
1 'polypeptide(L)'
;MFNFNFYTPTRVVFGKETEYRIGKLVKNVNCKKVLLHYGSGSVIRSGLLGRIKESLDASGVTYVELGGVVPNPRLSLVREGIELCRKEGVDFLLAVGGGSVIDSAKAIGYGLANDGDVWDFYEHTRQASACLPIGVVLTIAASGSEMSNSSVITNDETLEKRGYNNDISRPVFAVMNPEITMTLPPYQTACGCTDILMHTMERYFTNGGNMEITDAIAEGLMRTVITNAKILVDDPDNYDARAEVMWSGSLSHNGLTGCGSDGGDFASHLLEHEIGGMFDVAHGAGLAAIWGSWARYVIDSCTPRFAKFAVNVMGVEPGKDDMETGLKGIEAMEDFYRAISMPTNLKELGIDPTEEQLETMAKNARIAAGGPKGSAKKLEAEDMLKIYQMAAGK
;
A
#
# COMPACT_ATOMS: atom_id res chain seq x y z
N MET A 1 -1.81 -0.12 -26.08
CA MET A 1 -1.10 0.59 -24.99
C MET A 1 -1.54 2.04 -25.00
N PHE A 2 -2.07 2.54 -23.88
CA PHE A 2 -2.42 3.96 -23.72
C PHE A 2 -1.17 4.81 -23.51
N ASN A 3 -1.28 6.14 -23.72
CA ASN A 3 -0.21 7.05 -23.40
C ASN A 3 0.00 7.09 -21.88
N PHE A 4 1.25 7.16 -21.42
CA PHE A 4 1.58 7.23 -20.00
C PHE A 4 2.82 8.06 -19.76
N ASN A 5 2.94 8.56 -18.53
CA ASN A 5 4.17 9.11 -17.97
C ASN A 5 4.66 8.16 -16.89
N PHE A 6 5.97 7.88 -16.90
CA PHE A 6 6.61 7.10 -15.85
C PHE A 6 7.67 7.95 -15.14
N TYR A 7 7.48 8.16 -13.83
CA TYR A 7 8.35 8.98 -13.02
C TYR A 7 8.55 8.32 -11.66
N THR A 8 9.79 7.93 -11.35
CA THR A 8 10.17 7.27 -10.10
C THR A 8 11.53 7.77 -9.64
N PRO A 9 11.59 8.97 -9.01
CA PRO A 9 12.84 9.66 -8.68
C PRO A 9 13.54 9.09 -7.44
N THR A 10 12.89 8.22 -6.67
CA THR A 10 13.40 7.73 -5.40
C THR A 10 14.70 6.94 -5.56
N ARG A 11 15.75 7.37 -4.87
CA ARG A 11 17.00 6.62 -4.78
C ARG A 11 16.84 5.45 -3.81
N VAL A 12 16.90 4.22 -4.29
CA VAL A 12 16.88 3.02 -3.46
C VAL A 12 18.29 2.67 -2.99
N VAL A 13 18.44 2.38 -1.69
CA VAL A 13 19.65 1.86 -1.05
C VAL A 13 19.29 0.54 -0.41
N PHE A 14 19.52 -0.54 -1.15
CA PHE A 14 19.05 -1.88 -0.81
C PHE A 14 20.17 -2.78 -0.30
N GLY A 15 19.86 -3.65 0.67
CA GLY A 15 20.75 -4.70 1.17
C GLY A 15 21.04 -4.58 2.66
N LYS A 16 21.84 -5.53 3.15
CA LYS A 16 22.23 -5.63 4.56
C LYS A 16 22.92 -4.37 5.05
N GLU A 17 22.67 -4.02 6.31
CA GLU A 17 23.35 -2.93 7.02
C GLU A 17 23.19 -1.53 6.36
N THR A 18 22.24 -1.37 5.44
CA THR A 18 22.05 -0.10 4.73
C THR A 18 21.53 1.02 5.62
N GLU A 19 20.90 0.71 6.75
CA GLU A 19 20.43 1.68 7.75
C GLU A 19 21.58 2.46 8.39
N TYR A 20 22.79 1.92 8.45
CA TYR A 20 23.97 2.65 8.95
C TYR A 20 24.42 3.80 8.04
N ARG A 21 23.89 3.86 6.81
CA ARG A 21 24.21 4.91 5.83
C ARG A 21 23.30 6.14 5.95
N ILE A 22 22.29 6.12 6.83
CA ILE A 22 21.24 7.15 6.95
C ILE A 22 21.83 8.53 7.18
N GLY A 23 22.74 8.71 8.14
CA GLY A 23 23.32 10.01 8.43
C GLY A 23 24.00 10.64 7.21
N LYS A 24 24.73 9.84 6.41
CA LYS A 24 25.33 10.30 5.16
C LYS A 24 24.30 10.65 4.10
N LEU A 25 23.22 9.87 3.98
CA LEU A 25 22.16 10.13 3.00
C LEU A 25 21.42 11.43 3.34
N VAL A 26 21.08 11.63 4.60
CA VAL A 26 20.42 12.85 5.09
C VAL A 26 21.33 14.06 4.91
N LYS A 27 22.62 13.96 5.24
CA LYS A 27 23.59 15.06 5.04
C LYS A 27 23.69 15.49 3.58
N ASN A 28 23.57 14.57 2.64
CA ASN A 28 23.61 14.86 1.20
C ASN A 28 22.39 15.65 0.69
N VAL A 29 21.31 15.71 1.46
CA VAL A 29 20.08 16.47 1.10
C VAL A 29 20.21 17.94 1.56
N ASN A 30 21.26 18.32 2.28
CA ASN A 30 21.49 19.68 2.79
C ASN A 30 20.38 20.22 3.70
N CYS A 31 19.71 19.36 4.47
CA CYS A 31 18.73 19.80 5.45
C CYS A 31 19.39 20.37 6.71
N LYS A 32 18.65 21.21 7.44
CA LYS A 32 19.10 21.83 8.71
C LYS A 32 18.67 21.01 9.90
N LYS A 33 17.43 20.49 9.89
CA LYS A 33 16.85 19.74 11.00
C LYS A 33 15.84 18.70 10.50
N VAL A 34 15.94 17.50 11.03
CA VAL A 34 15.12 16.34 10.64
C VAL A 34 13.97 16.12 11.63
N LEU A 35 12.77 15.80 11.15
CA LEU A 35 11.79 15.05 11.93
C LEU A 35 12.08 13.56 11.79
N LEU A 36 12.44 12.88 12.88
CA LEU A 36 12.52 11.43 12.95
C LEU A 36 11.14 10.89 13.33
N HIS A 37 10.39 10.39 12.33
CA HIS A 37 9.00 9.97 12.46
C HIS A 37 8.88 8.45 12.42
N TYR A 38 8.19 7.83 13.40
CA TYR A 38 8.16 6.37 13.53
C TYR A 38 6.89 5.85 14.20
N GLY A 39 6.71 4.53 14.16
CA GLY A 39 5.55 3.85 14.75
C GLY A 39 5.59 3.75 16.29
N SER A 40 4.68 2.97 16.86
CA SER A 40 4.41 2.91 18.30
C SER A 40 5.43 2.13 19.14
N GLY A 41 6.39 1.39 18.54
CA GLY A 41 7.39 0.74 19.40
C GLY A 41 8.23 -0.37 18.79
N SER A 42 7.91 -0.95 17.63
CA SER A 42 8.71 -2.03 17.03
C SER A 42 10.15 -1.61 16.71
N VAL A 43 10.32 -0.42 16.16
CA VAL A 43 11.63 0.16 15.82
C VAL A 43 12.48 0.47 17.06
N ILE A 44 11.86 0.71 18.20
CA ILE A 44 12.54 0.91 19.51
C ILE A 44 13.00 -0.46 20.03
N ARG A 45 12.08 -1.43 20.11
CA ARG A 45 12.38 -2.78 20.66
C ARG A 45 13.42 -3.55 19.85
N SER A 46 13.45 -3.36 18.53
CA SER A 46 14.46 -3.98 17.64
C SER A 46 15.84 -3.29 17.67
N GLY A 47 15.96 -2.17 18.38
CA GLY A 47 17.16 -1.34 18.40
C GLY A 47 17.41 -0.54 17.12
N LEU A 48 16.53 -0.64 16.10
CA LEU A 48 16.69 0.06 14.82
C LEU A 48 16.74 1.58 15.02
N LEU A 49 15.86 2.12 15.85
CA LEU A 49 15.83 3.56 16.14
C LEU A 49 17.16 4.06 16.74
N GLY A 50 17.78 3.26 17.62
CA GLY A 50 19.10 3.55 18.19
C GLY A 50 20.18 3.63 17.11
N ARG A 51 20.27 2.61 16.24
CA ARG A 51 21.22 2.59 15.11
C ARG A 51 21.08 3.80 14.17
N ILE A 52 19.83 4.21 13.91
CA ILE A 52 19.55 5.37 13.06
C ILE A 52 20.02 6.66 13.76
N LYS A 53 19.73 6.85 15.04
CA LYS A 53 20.20 8.00 15.83
C LYS A 53 21.72 8.09 15.86
N GLU A 54 22.40 6.99 16.14
CA GLU A 54 23.87 6.90 16.11
C GLU A 54 24.43 7.33 14.74
N SER A 55 23.79 6.90 13.65
CA SER A 55 24.21 7.28 12.28
C SER A 55 23.99 8.77 12.00
N LEU A 56 22.89 9.36 12.49
CA LEU A 56 22.60 10.80 12.38
C LEU A 56 23.60 11.62 13.22
N ASP A 57 23.81 11.24 14.47
CA ASP A 57 24.74 11.91 15.41
C ASP A 57 26.17 11.89 14.88
N ALA A 58 26.64 10.73 14.39
CA ALA A 58 27.98 10.60 13.77
C ALA A 58 28.16 11.47 12.52
N SER A 59 27.06 11.85 11.87
CA SER A 59 27.05 12.74 10.70
C SER A 59 26.82 14.22 11.06
N GLY A 60 26.58 14.53 12.33
CA GLY A 60 26.29 15.89 12.83
C GLY A 60 24.91 16.40 12.38
N VAL A 61 23.93 15.51 12.19
CA VAL A 61 22.56 15.86 11.81
C VAL A 61 21.74 16.10 13.06
N THR A 62 21.07 17.25 13.14
CA THR A 62 20.14 17.57 14.23
C THR A 62 18.74 17.05 13.90
N TYR A 63 18.04 16.52 14.91
CA TYR A 63 16.70 15.98 14.72
C TYR A 63 15.79 16.22 15.94
N VAL A 64 14.50 16.14 15.70
CA VAL A 64 13.44 15.99 16.71
C VAL A 64 12.64 14.73 16.41
N GLU A 65 11.96 14.20 17.40
CA GLU A 65 11.28 12.91 17.30
C GLU A 65 9.77 13.07 17.41
N LEU A 66 9.05 12.32 16.58
CA LEU A 66 7.61 12.10 16.73
C LEU A 66 7.32 10.63 16.45
N GLY A 67 7.08 9.85 17.51
CA GLY A 67 6.64 8.47 17.44
C GLY A 67 5.12 8.34 17.53
N GLY A 68 4.63 7.10 17.58
CA GLY A 68 3.23 6.82 17.90
C GLY A 68 2.32 6.60 16.69
N VAL A 69 2.88 6.51 15.47
CA VAL A 69 2.06 6.13 14.30
C VAL A 69 1.51 4.72 14.48
N VAL A 70 0.21 4.59 14.31
CA VAL A 70 -0.54 3.33 14.32
C VAL A 70 -0.92 2.91 12.89
N PRO A 71 -1.30 1.65 12.64
CA PRO A 71 -1.97 1.27 11.40
C PRO A 71 -3.17 2.20 11.11
N ASN A 72 -3.49 2.46 9.83
CA ASN A 72 -4.45 3.49 9.44
C ASN A 72 -4.11 4.86 10.06
N PRO A 73 -3.04 5.54 9.61
CA PRO A 73 -2.43 6.66 10.32
C PRO A 73 -3.42 7.80 10.52
N ARG A 74 -3.41 8.40 11.72
CA ARG A 74 -4.42 9.33 12.19
C ARG A 74 -4.08 10.78 11.83
N LEU A 75 -5.12 11.54 11.42
CA LEU A 75 -5.00 12.96 11.08
C LEU A 75 -4.54 13.81 12.27
N SER A 76 -5.00 13.47 13.48
CA SER A 76 -4.58 14.17 14.71
C SER A 76 -3.07 14.16 14.91
N LEU A 77 -2.41 13.00 14.72
CA LEU A 77 -0.94 12.90 14.83
C LEU A 77 -0.23 13.65 13.67
N VAL A 78 -0.82 13.68 12.49
CA VAL A 78 -0.29 14.48 11.36
C VAL A 78 -0.30 15.97 11.72
N ARG A 79 -1.40 16.49 12.27
CA ARG A 79 -1.52 17.88 12.72
C ARG A 79 -0.51 18.21 13.83
N GLU A 80 -0.35 17.32 14.82
CA GLU A 80 0.69 17.45 15.86
C GLU A 80 2.10 17.52 15.23
N GLY A 81 2.38 16.66 14.25
CA GLY A 81 3.66 16.66 13.53
C GLY A 81 3.93 17.97 12.79
N ILE A 82 2.91 18.54 12.15
CA ILE A 82 3.00 19.83 11.46
C ILE A 82 3.35 20.95 12.46
N GLU A 83 2.65 21.00 13.60
CA GLU A 83 2.91 22.02 14.65
C GLU A 83 4.31 21.86 15.25
N LEU A 84 4.73 20.64 15.57
CA LEU A 84 6.08 20.35 16.08
C LEU A 84 7.14 20.82 15.08
N CYS A 85 6.99 20.46 13.80
CA CYS A 85 7.96 20.83 12.78
C CYS A 85 8.05 22.35 12.56
N ARG A 86 6.93 23.06 12.58
CA ARG A 86 6.90 24.53 12.50
C ARG A 86 7.65 25.17 13.67
N LYS A 87 7.39 24.71 14.88
CA LYS A 87 8.06 25.19 16.11
C LYS A 87 9.56 24.97 16.08
N GLU A 88 9.99 23.81 15.61
CA GLU A 88 11.37 23.36 15.66
C GLU A 88 12.20 23.75 14.42
N GLY A 89 11.56 24.28 13.37
CA GLY A 89 12.20 24.64 12.11
C GLY A 89 12.73 23.45 11.31
N VAL A 90 11.94 22.36 11.29
CA VAL A 90 12.22 21.14 10.52
C VAL A 90 12.08 21.41 9.03
N ASP A 91 13.03 20.90 8.22
CA ASP A 91 13.04 21.03 6.75
C ASP A 91 13.26 19.69 6.01
N PHE A 92 13.31 18.59 6.75
CA PHE A 92 13.41 17.23 6.21
C PHE A 92 12.66 16.22 7.08
N LEU A 93 11.98 15.25 6.48
CA LEU A 93 11.24 14.20 7.18
C LEU A 93 11.93 12.85 6.94
N LEU A 94 12.26 12.13 8.02
CA LEU A 94 12.80 10.77 7.96
C LEU A 94 11.77 9.80 8.56
N ALA A 95 11.06 9.08 7.69
CA ALA A 95 10.09 8.07 8.05
C ALA A 95 10.78 6.73 8.34
N VAL A 96 10.66 6.22 9.57
CA VAL A 96 11.20 4.92 9.97
C VAL A 96 10.05 3.98 10.29
N GLY A 97 9.61 3.22 9.28
CA GLY A 97 8.42 2.39 9.42
C GLY A 97 7.94 1.77 8.12
N GLY A 98 6.70 1.30 8.14
CA GLY A 98 5.96 0.84 6.97
C GLY A 98 5.11 1.95 6.35
N GLY A 99 4.17 1.56 5.48
CA GLY A 99 3.30 2.47 4.74
C GLY A 99 2.63 3.53 5.60
N SER A 100 2.07 3.17 6.75
CA SER A 100 1.41 4.13 7.66
C SER A 100 2.32 5.26 8.13
N VAL A 101 3.58 4.95 8.46
CA VAL A 101 4.56 5.97 8.88
C VAL A 101 4.96 6.84 7.71
N ILE A 102 5.15 6.25 6.53
CA ILE A 102 5.52 6.97 5.31
C ILE A 102 4.38 7.91 4.88
N ASP A 103 3.16 7.42 4.90
CA ASP A 103 1.97 8.19 4.54
C ASP A 103 1.73 9.36 5.50
N SER A 104 1.89 9.13 6.81
CA SER A 104 1.87 10.20 7.83
C SER A 104 2.96 11.24 7.57
N ALA A 105 4.18 10.82 7.24
CA ALA A 105 5.27 11.75 6.91
C ALA A 105 4.96 12.56 5.64
N LYS A 106 4.38 11.94 4.59
CA LYS A 106 3.94 12.66 3.38
C LYS A 106 2.89 13.72 3.71
N ALA A 107 1.90 13.37 4.55
CA ALA A 107 0.87 14.30 5.01
C ALA A 107 1.46 15.47 5.79
N ILE A 108 2.39 15.22 6.72
CA ILE A 108 3.14 16.25 7.43
C ILE A 108 3.89 17.14 6.43
N GLY A 109 4.55 16.54 5.43
CA GLY A 109 5.29 17.25 4.38
C GLY A 109 4.41 18.19 3.56
N TYR A 110 3.20 17.77 3.22
CA TYR A 110 2.22 18.62 2.56
C TYR A 110 1.78 19.78 3.46
N GLY A 111 1.40 19.50 4.72
CA GLY A 111 0.90 20.50 5.65
C GLY A 111 1.95 21.55 6.06
N LEU A 112 3.25 21.22 5.97
CA LEU A 112 4.32 22.16 6.22
C LEU A 112 4.60 23.09 5.05
N ALA A 113 4.43 22.61 3.83
CA ALA A 113 4.78 23.32 2.61
C ALA A 113 3.62 24.13 2.02
N ASN A 114 2.42 24.02 2.60
CA ASN A 114 1.23 24.72 2.13
C ASN A 114 0.45 25.33 3.32
N ASP A 115 -0.32 26.40 3.03
CA ASP A 115 -1.23 26.99 4.01
C ASP A 115 -2.52 26.17 4.15
N GLY A 116 -3.28 26.40 5.24
CA GLY A 116 -4.58 25.77 5.51
C GLY A 116 -4.46 24.39 6.17
N ASP A 117 -5.57 23.68 6.25
CA ASP A 117 -5.60 22.33 6.83
C ASP A 117 -5.13 21.27 5.82
N VAL A 118 -4.33 20.31 6.29
CA VAL A 118 -3.81 19.24 5.44
C VAL A 118 -4.92 18.29 4.96
N TRP A 119 -6.03 18.16 5.69
CA TRP A 119 -7.16 17.33 5.31
C TRP A 119 -7.86 17.78 4.04
N ASP A 120 -7.80 19.10 3.71
CA ASP A 120 -8.35 19.66 2.47
C ASP A 120 -7.80 18.96 1.21
N PHE A 121 -6.55 18.46 1.27
CA PHE A 121 -5.95 17.68 0.16
C PHE A 121 -6.60 16.31 0.01
N TYR A 122 -6.91 15.66 1.12
CA TYR A 122 -7.54 14.32 1.16
C TYR A 122 -9.03 14.37 0.83
N GLU A 123 -9.69 15.51 1.05
CA GLU A 123 -11.04 15.78 0.56
C GLU A 123 -11.07 16.25 -0.91
N HIS A 124 -9.90 16.42 -1.53
CA HIS A 124 -9.75 16.94 -2.89
C HIS A 124 -10.35 18.35 -3.11
N THR A 125 -10.57 19.12 -2.03
CA THR A 125 -11.02 20.52 -2.10
C THR A 125 -9.90 21.47 -2.48
N ARG A 126 -8.63 21.03 -2.29
CA ARG A 126 -7.41 21.76 -2.63
C ARG A 126 -6.35 20.84 -3.23
N GLN A 127 -5.36 21.44 -3.90
CA GLN A 127 -4.19 20.76 -4.45
C GLN A 127 -2.93 21.24 -3.72
N ALA A 128 -2.06 20.32 -3.32
CA ALA A 128 -0.77 20.68 -2.75
C ALA A 128 0.18 21.17 -3.85
N SER A 129 0.82 22.33 -3.63
CA SER A 129 1.80 22.93 -4.56
C SER A 129 3.23 22.52 -4.24
N ALA A 130 3.51 22.06 -3.02
CA ALA A 130 4.81 21.66 -2.54
C ALA A 130 4.69 20.58 -1.45
N CYS A 131 5.81 19.89 -1.16
CA CYS A 131 5.94 18.95 -0.07
C CYS A 131 7.38 19.02 0.45
N LEU A 132 7.59 18.93 1.77
CA LEU A 132 8.94 18.77 2.30
C LEU A 132 9.56 17.47 1.80
N PRO A 133 10.89 17.44 1.57
CA PRO A 133 11.56 16.22 1.14
C PRO A 133 11.53 15.15 2.24
N ILE A 134 11.33 13.88 1.81
CA ILE A 134 11.12 12.73 2.68
C ILE A 134 12.19 11.68 2.39
N GLY A 135 12.86 11.16 3.41
CA GLY A 135 13.65 9.94 3.37
C GLY A 135 12.91 8.81 4.09
N VAL A 136 13.18 7.58 3.69
CA VAL A 136 12.53 6.39 4.27
C VAL A 136 13.55 5.37 4.73
N VAL A 137 13.30 4.76 5.89
CA VAL A 137 13.86 3.47 6.32
C VAL A 137 12.71 2.49 6.41
N LEU A 138 12.62 1.58 5.46
CA LEU A 138 11.50 0.65 5.34
C LEU A 138 11.61 -0.49 6.34
N THR A 139 10.53 -0.78 7.08
CA THR A 139 10.50 -1.85 8.08
C THR A 139 9.51 -2.96 7.77
N ILE A 140 8.65 -2.79 6.77
CA ILE A 140 7.71 -3.80 6.27
C ILE A 140 7.51 -3.62 4.76
N ALA A 141 7.61 -4.70 4.02
CA ALA A 141 7.24 -4.74 2.61
C ALA A 141 5.73 -4.92 2.48
N ALA A 142 5.04 -3.92 1.94
CA ALA A 142 3.58 -3.91 1.74
C ALA A 142 3.19 -2.85 0.68
N SER A 143 2.72 -1.69 1.12
CA SER A 143 2.11 -0.64 0.31
C SER A 143 2.99 -0.03 -0.79
N GLY A 144 4.32 -0.24 -0.78
CA GLY A 144 5.22 0.43 -1.72
C GLY A 144 5.29 1.95 -1.57
N SER A 145 4.86 2.49 -0.42
CA SER A 145 4.79 3.95 -0.18
C SER A 145 6.16 4.63 -0.27
N GLU A 146 7.24 3.90 -0.04
CA GLU A 146 8.63 4.38 -0.16
C GLU A 146 9.04 4.78 -1.58
N MET A 147 8.30 4.34 -2.61
CA MET A 147 8.51 4.73 -4.00
C MET A 147 7.25 5.27 -4.68
N SER A 148 6.11 5.35 -4.00
CA SER A 148 4.84 5.81 -4.56
C SER A 148 4.61 7.30 -4.32
N ASN A 149 3.65 7.86 -5.07
CA ASN A 149 3.13 9.21 -4.89
C ASN A 149 1.86 9.25 -4.02
N SER A 150 1.45 8.11 -3.46
CA SER A 150 0.23 7.95 -2.68
C SER A 150 0.49 8.16 -1.19
N SER A 151 -0.47 8.74 -0.51
CA SER A 151 -0.56 8.85 0.94
C SER A 151 -2.01 8.64 1.36
N VAL A 152 -2.26 7.80 2.36
CA VAL A 152 -3.61 7.50 2.86
C VAL A 152 -3.65 7.82 4.35
N ILE A 153 -4.60 8.68 4.77
CA ILE A 153 -4.78 9.12 6.15
C ILE A 153 -6.22 8.84 6.59
N THR A 154 -6.39 8.52 7.86
CA THR A 154 -7.69 8.36 8.50
C THR A 154 -7.99 9.58 9.36
N ASN A 155 -9.12 10.23 9.08
CA ASN A 155 -9.67 11.25 9.96
C ASN A 155 -10.29 10.55 11.17
N ASP A 156 -9.68 10.74 12.33
CA ASP A 156 -10.09 10.09 13.58
C ASP A 156 -11.36 10.69 14.19
N GLU A 157 -11.86 11.83 13.68
CA GLU A 157 -13.13 12.43 14.07
C GLU A 157 -14.32 11.87 13.26
N THR A 158 -14.13 11.66 11.96
CA THR A 158 -15.19 11.21 11.05
C THR A 158 -15.07 9.73 10.64
N LEU A 159 -13.96 9.07 10.99
CA LEU A 159 -13.60 7.70 10.63
C LEU A 159 -13.43 7.49 9.11
N GLU A 160 -13.27 8.56 8.37
CA GLU A 160 -13.04 8.51 6.93
C GLU A 160 -11.56 8.23 6.62
N LYS A 161 -11.31 7.22 5.80
CA LYS A 161 -9.99 6.87 5.28
C LYS A 161 -9.88 7.34 3.84
N ARG A 162 -9.01 8.32 3.57
CA ARG A 162 -8.90 8.99 2.27
C ARG A 162 -7.46 8.97 1.76
N GLY A 163 -7.33 8.86 0.43
CA GLY A 163 -6.04 8.91 -0.26
C GLY A 163 -5.82 10.24 -0.97
N TYR A 164 -4.56 10.67 -1.02
CA TYR A 164 -4.11 11.79 -1.85
C TYR A 164 -2.85 11.38 -2.63
N ASN A 165 -2.85 11.61 -3.95
CA ASN A 165 -1.76 11.21 -4.84
C ASN A 165 -1.14 12.46 -5.47
N ASN A 166 0.17 12.65 -5.26
CA ASN A 166 0.91 13.73 -5.92
C ASN A 166 2.41 13.37 -5.99
N ASP A 167 3.01 13.47 -7.16
CA ASP A 167 4.41 13.09 -7.41
C ASP A 167 5.42 13.89 -6.58
N ILE A 168 5.03 15.08 -6.07
CA ILE A 168 5.91 15.91 -5.22
C ILE A 168 6.21 15.28 -3.85
N SER A 169 5.44 14.26 -3.41
CA SER A 169 5.66 13.54 -2.15
C SER A 169 6.47 12.26 -2.29
N ARG A 170 6.88 11.90 -3.51
CA ARG A 170 7.74 10.72 -3.68
C ARG A 170 9.03 10.89 -2.87
N PRO A 171 9.38 9.93 -1.99
CA PRO A 171 10.59 10.03 -1.18
C PRO A 171 11.85 10.22 -2.01
N VAL A 172 12.78 11.03 -1.52
CA VAL A 172 14.06 11.31 -2.21
C VAL A 172 15.00 10.12 -2.11
N PHE A 173 14.89 9.32 -1.03
CA PHE A 173 15.57 8.03 -0.91
C PHE A 173 14.76 7.06 -0.05
N ALA A 174 14.99 5.76 -0.28
CA ALA A 174 14.49 4.67 0.52
C ALA A 174 15.66 3.72 0.89
N VAL A 175 15.87 3.52 2.18
CA VAL A 175 16.81 2.52 2.73
C VAL A 175 16.00 1.25 3.01
N MET A 176 16.45 0.14 2.45
CA MET A 176 15.72 -1.11 2.40
C MET A 176 16.65 -2.27 2.77
N ASN A 177 16.71 -2.63 4.06
CA ASN A 177 17.42 -3.82 4.53
C ASN A 177 16.40 -4.94 4.83
N PRO A 178 16.38 -6.04 4.05
CA PRO A 178 15.46 -7.16 4.26
C PRO A 178 15.52 -7.76 5.67
N GLU A 179 16.68 -7.74 6.34
CA GLU A 179 16.84 -8.27 7.69
C GLU A 179 15.98 -7.54 8.73
N ILE A 180 15.67 -6.26 8.50
CA ILE A 180 14.78 -5.48 9.39
C ILE A 180 13.37 -6.09 9.43
N THR A 181 12.93 -6.74 8.35
CA THR A 181 11.60 -7.34 8.26
C THR A 181 11.48 -8.72 8.91
N MET A 182 12.60 -9.37 9.31
CA MET A 182 12.59 -10.70 9.94
C MET A 182 11.89 -10.71 11.31
N THR A 183 11.80 -9.54 11.98
CA THR A 183 11.11 -9.40 13.26
C THR A 183 9.59 -9.22 13.14
N LEU A 184 9.04 -9.19 11.93
CA LEU A 184 7.61 -9.03 11.71
C LEU A 184 6.85 -10.31 12.10
N PRO A 185 5.70 -10.18 12.78
CA PRO A 185 4.78 -11.31 12.95
C PRO A 185 4.38 -11.90 11.58
N PRO A 186 4.21 -13.22 11.47
CA PRO A 186 3.80 -13.89 10.23
C PRO A 186 2.55 -13.26 9.59
N TYR A 187 1.55 -12.91 10.39
CA TYR A 187 0.34 -12.24 9.93
C TYR A 187 0.61 -10.90 9.21
N GLN A 188 1.54 -10.09 9.73
CA GLN A 188 1.90 -8.83 9.08
C GLN A 188 2.67 -9.05 7.77
N THR A 189 3.52 -10.08 7.73
CA THR A 189 4.20 -10.48 6.49
C THR A 189 3.19 -10.91 5.42
N ALA A 190 2.20 -11.73 5.79
CA ALA A 190 1.14 -12.17 4.90
C ALA A 190 0.25 -11.01 4.41
N CYS A 191 -0.13 -10.09 5.30
CA CYS A 191 -0.82 -8.85 4.94
C CYS A 191 -0.01 -8.02 3.94
N GLY A 192 1.31 -7.89 4.14
CA GLY A 192 2.19 -7.17 3.23
C GLY A 192 2.26 -7.82 1.85
N CYS A 193 2.45 -9.13 1.77
CA CYS A 193 2.44 -9.87 0.50
C CYS A 193 1.10 -9.72 -0.24
N THR A 194 -0.01 -9.74 0.49
CA THR A 194 -1.35 -9.53 -0.08
C THR A 194 -1.51 -8.15 -0.69
N ASP A 195 -1.05 -7.11 0.01
CA ASP A 195 -1.12 -5.72 -0.44
C ASP A 195 -0.27 -5.48 -1.71
N ILE A 196 0.95 -6.05 -1.75
CA ILE A 196 1.82 -6.03 -2.94
C ILE A 196 1.13 -6.68 -4.15
N LEU A 197 0.51 -7.85 -3.95
CA LEU A 197 -0.24 -8.54 -5.00
C LEU A 197 -1.44 -7.70 -5.45
N MET A 198 -2.18 -7.13 -4.52
CA MET A 198 -3.36 -6.34 -4.82
C MET A 198 -3.02 -5.10 -5.64
N HIS A 199 -2.00 -4.34 -5.28
CA HIS A 199 -1.53 -3.20 -6.07
C HIS A 199 -1.18 -3.56 -7.51
N THR A 200 -0.61 -4.76 -7.72
CA THR A 200 -0.26 -5.26 -9.06
C THR A 200 -1.50 -5.75 -9.80
N MET A 201 -2.36 -6.52 -9.13
CA MET A 201 -3.61 -7.05 -9.73
C MET A 201 -4.56 -5.94 -10.18
N GLU A 202 -4.71 -4.88 -9.38
CA GLU A 202 -5.59 -3.77 -9.74
C GLU A 202 -5.10 -2.95 -10.93
N ARG A 203 -3.82 -2.98 -11.24
CA ARG A 203 -3.27 -2.44 -12.49
C ARG A 203 -3.34 -3.44 -13.65
N TYR A 204 -3.38 -4.73 -13.33
CA TYR A 204 -3.44 -5.81 -14.31
C TYR A 204 -4.87 -6.05 -14.83
N PHE A 205 -5.89 -6.06 -13.96
CA PHE A 205 -7.29 -6.26 -14.35
C PHE A 205 -7.89 -5.01 -14.98
N THR A 206 -7.68 -4.85 -16.29
CA THR A 206 -8.13 -3.72 -17.10
C THR A 206 -8.69 -4.20 -18.42
N ASN A 207 -9.64 -3.48 -18.98
CA ASN A 207 -10.12 -3.66 -20.35
C ASN A 207 -9.31 -2.85 -21.39
N GLY A 208 -8.21 -2.23 -20.96
CA GLY A 208 -7.36 -1.40 -21.82
C GLY A 208 -6.35 -2.22 -22.64
N GLY A 209 -6.16 -1.85 -23.82
CA GLY A 209 -5.21 -2.15 -24.88
C GLY A 209 -4.12 -3.24 -24.72
N ASN A 210 -3.28 -3.40 -25.72
CA ASN A 210 -2.15 -4.33 -25.67
C ASN A 210 -0.99 -3.75 -24.83
N MET A 211 -0.54 -4.47 -23.81
CA MET A 211 0.50 -4.07 -22.85
C MET A 211 1.44 -5.24 -22.52
N GLU A 212 1.89 -5.98 -23.51
CA GLU A 212 2.63 -7.24 -23.33
C GLU A 212 3.80 -7.12 -22.35
N ILE A 213 4.64 -6.10 -22.47
CA ILE A 213 5.78 -5.94 -21.56
C ILE A 213 5.36 -5.58 -20.14
N THR A 214 4.36 -4.71 -19.98
CA THR A 214 3.81 -4.36 -18.66
C THR A 214 3.14 -5.56 -18.00
N ASP A 215 2.38 -6.33 -18.78
CA ASP A 215 1.77 -7.58 -18.31
C ASP A 215 2.84 -8.59 -17.88
N ALA A 216 3.88 -8.80 -18.68
CA ALA A 216 4.96 -9.74 -18.34
C ALA A 216 5.70 -9.36 -17.04
N ILE A 217 5.92 -8.04 -16.82
CA ILE A 217 6.49 -7.52 -15.58
C ILE A 217 5.55 -7.77 -14.40
N ALA A 218 4.26 -7.46 -14.54
CA ALA A 218 3.25 -7.66 -13.51
C ALA A 218 3.06 -9.15 -13.16
N GLU A 219 2.98 -10.02 -14.16
CA GLU A 219 2.88 -11.47 -14.00
C GLU A 219 4.11 -12.05 -13.30
N GLY A 220 5.32 -11.62 -13.70
CA GLY A 220 6.58 -12.00 -13.07
C GLY A 220 6.63 -11.58 -11.59
N LEU A 221 6.24 -10.33 -11.30
CA LEU A 221 6.18 -9.82 -9.93
C LEU A 221 5.20 -10.63 -9.08
N MET A 222 3.98 -10.87 -9.55
CA MET A 222 2.97 -11.64 -8.82
C MET A 222 3.46 -13.07 -8.52
N ARG A 223 4.02 -13.78 -9.50
CA ARG A 223 4.59 -15.13 -9.27
C ARG A 223 5.70 -15.11 -8.22
N THR A 224 6.60 -14.12 -8.28
CA THR A 224 7.69 -13.95 -7.32
C THR A 224 7.15 -13.78 -5.90
N VAL A 225 6.16 -12.92 -5.72
CA VAL A 225 5.55 -12.68 -4.39
C VAL A 225 4.83 -13.94 -3.90
N ILE A 226 4.03 -14.61 -4.73
CA ILE A 226 3.31 -15.85 -4.36
C ILE A 226 4.29 -16.94 -3.90
N THR A 227 5.39 -17.14 -4.63
CA THR A 227 6.41 -18.13 -4.29
C THR A 227 7.09 -17.79 -2.97
N ASN A 228 7.56 -16.56 -2.83
CA ASN A 228 8.33 -16.16 -1.64
C ASN A 228 7.46 -15.97 -0.40
N ALA A 229 6.19 -15.58 -0.54
CA ALA A 229 5.23 -15.56 0.57
C ALA A 229 5.04 -16.95 1.18
N LYS A 230 4.94 -18.02 0.35
CA LYS A 230 4.88 -19.41 0.83
C LYS A 230 6.15 -19.84 1.55
N ILE A 231 7.33 -19.48 1.03
CA ILE A 231 8.61 -19.75 1.71
C ILE A 231 8.62 -19.09 3.09
N LEU A 232 8.15 -17.84 3.21
CA LEU A 232 8.13 -17.11 4.47
C LEU A 232 7.12 -17.62 5.51
N VAL A 233 6.16 -18.47 5.12
CA VAL A 233 5.31 -19.22 6.08
C VAL A 233 6.13 -20.26 6.84
N ASP A 234 7.00 -20.98 6.15
CA ASP A 234 7.79 -22.08 6.72
C ASP A 234 9.15 -21.60 7.27
N ASP A 235 9.76 -20.61 6.63
CA ASP A 235 11.06 -20.03 6.98
C ASP A 235 10.98 -18.48 7.01
N PRO A 236 10.46 -17.91 8.10
CA PRO A 236 10.23 -16.46 8.21
C PRO A 236 11.52 -15.63 8.22
N ASP A 237 12.67 -16.23 8.48
CA ASP A 237 13.99 -15.56 8.50
C ASP A 237 14.76 -15.71 7.18
N ASN A 238 14.15 -16.28 6.15
CA ASN A 238 14.76 -16.44 4.83
C ASN A 238 15.06 -15.09 4.19
N TYR A 239 16.35 -14.73 4.16
CA TYR A 239 16.79 -13.44 3.64
C TYR A 239 16.40 -13.21 2.17
N ASP A 240 16.59 -14.22 1.33
CA ASP A 240 16.35 -14.11 -0.11
C ASP A 240 14.85 -13.89 -0.39
N ALA A 241 13.99 -14.65 0.31
CA ALA A 241 12.54 -14.46 0.20
C ALA A 241 12.09 -13.08 0.71
N ARG A 242 12.67 -12.60 1.83
CA ARG A 242 12.43 -11.24 2.33
C ARG A 242 12.87 -10.17 1.34
N ALA A 243 14.02 -10.37 0.71
CA ALA A 243 14.56 -9.44 -0.29
C ALA A 243 13.68 -9.36 -1.53
N GLU A 244 13.25 -10.50 -2.06
CA GLU A 244 12.34 -10.57 -3.21
C GLU A 244 10.98 -9.89 -2.93
N VAL A 245 10.37 -10.17 -1.77
CA VAL A 245 9.12 -9.55 -1.36
C VAL A 245 9.30 -8.04 -1.16
N MET A 246 10.39 -7.61 -0.53
CA MET A 246 10.66 -6.19 -0.27
C MET A 246 10.83 -5.40 -1.58
N TRP A 247 11.60 -5.92 -2.53
CA TRP A 247 11.78 -5.26 -3.81
C TRP A 247 10.51 -5.26 -4.66
N SER A 248 9.77 -6.38 -4.67
CA SER A 248 8.46 -6.48 -5.32
C SER A 248 7.47 -5.46 -4.79
N GLY A 249 7.48 -5.19 -3.47
CA GLY A 249 6.64 -4.17 -2.85
C GLY A 249 6.84 -2.79 -3.46
N SER A 250 8.07 -2.34 -3.61
CA SER A 250 8.39 -1.07 -4.24
C SER A 250 7.93 -1.02 -5.70
N LEU A 251 8.17 -2.09 -6.46
CA LEU A 251 7.82 -2.15 -7.89
C LEU A 251 6.31 -2.25 -8.12
N SER A 252 5.55 -2.83 -7.19
CA SER A 252 4.10 -2.97 -7.30
C SER A 252 3.37 -1.63 -7.30
N HIS A 253 3.95 -0.59 -6.64
CA HIS A 253 3.26 0.69 -6.46
C HIS A 253 4.05 1.93 -6.95
N ASN A 254 5.20 1.77 -7.59
CA ASN A 254 5.96 2.90 -8.15
C ASN A 254 5.42 3.38 -9.51
N GLY A 255 4.39 2.75 -10.05
CA GLY A 255 3.79 3.05 -11.35
C GLY A 255 4.17 2.09 -12.48
N LEU A 256 5.24 1.27 -12.31
CA LEU A 256 5.76 0.40 -13.38
C LEU A 256 4.73 -0.59 -13.91
N THR A 257 4.02 -1.29 -13.02
CA THR A 257 3.02 -2.32 -13.35
C THR A 257 1.72 -1.76 -13.95
N GLY A 258 1.60 -0.43 -14.06
CA GLY A 258 0.46 0.27 -14.65
C GLY A 258 0.78 1.03 -15.94
N CYS A 259 2.02 0.97 -16.44
CA CYS A 259 2.43 1.69 -17.64
C CYS A 259 1.61 1.24 -18.87
N GLY A 260 0.91 2.18 -19.50
CA GLY A 260 0.08 1.93 -20.68
C GLY A 260 -1.29 1.33 -20.41
N SER A 261 -1.71 1.18 -19.13
CA SER A 261 -3.09 0.88 -18.74
C SER A 261 -3.98 2.13 -18.78
N ASP A 262 -5.26 1.95 -18.50
CA ASP A 262 -6.24 3.04 -18.36
C ASP A 262 -6.28 3.68 -16.95
N GLY A 263 -5.26 3.44 -16.14
CA GLY A 263 -5.14 3.92 -14.75
C GLY A 263 -5.39 2.85 -13.69
N GLY A 264 -5.84 1.67 -14.10
CA GLY A 264 -6.11 0.53 -13.22
C GLY A 264 -7.50 0.57 -12.58
N ASP A 265 -7.88 -0.54 -11.94
CA ASP A 265 -9.21 -0.75 -11.35
C ASP A 265 -9.37 -0.04 -10.01
N PHE A 266 -8.57 -0.39 -9.01
CA PHE A 266 -8.59 0.16 -7.65
C PHE A 266 -9.96 0.10 -6.93
N ALA A 267 -10.84 -0.81 -7.35
CA ALA A 267 -12.12 -1.03 -6.68
C ALA A 267 -11.93 -1.81 -5.38
N SER A 268 -11.05 -2.84 -5.36
CA SER A 268 -10.81 -3.61 -4.13
C SER A 268 -10.22 -2.76 -3.02
N HIS A 269 -9.25 -1.87 -3.32
CA HIS A 269 -8.73 -0.91 -2.34
C HIS A 269 -9.80 0.06 -1.85
N LEU A 270 -10.62 0.58 -2.76
CA LEU A 270 -11.71 1.49 -2.39
C LEU A 270 -12.70 0.82 -1.43
N LEU A 271 -13.10 -0.41 -1.74
CA LEU A 271 -14.00 -1.18 -0.87
C LEU A 271 -13.35 -1.51 0.47
N GLU A 272 -12.07 -1.86 0.48
CA GLU A 272 -11.34 -2.14 1.73
C GLU A 272 -11.18 -0.90 2.61
N HIS A 273 -11.02 0.29 2.03
CA HIS A 273 -10.91 1.52 2.81
C HIS A 273 -12.12 1.74 3.72
N GLU A 274 -13.32 1.39 3.28
CA GLU A 274 -14.52 1.48 4.10
C GLU A 274 -14.58 0.37 5.18
N ILE A 275 -14.12 -0.86 4.83
CA ILE A 275 -13.99 -1.95 5.82
C ILE A 275 -12.95 -1.56 6.89
N GLY A 276 -11.78 -1.10 6.47
CA GLY A 276 -10.70 -0.67 7.37
C GLY A 276 -11.09 0.54 8.23
N GLY A 277 -11.84 1.51 7.66
CA GLY A 277 -12.32 2.68 8.37
C GLY A 277 -13.36 2.33 9.45
N MET A 278 -14.30 1.43 9.11
CA MET A 278 -15.41 1.06 10.00
C MET A 278 -15.00 0.04 11.10
N PHE A 279 -14.12 -0.91 10.78
CA PHE A 279 -13.81 -2.06 11.65
C PHE A 279 -12.35 -2.09 12.14
N ASP A 280 -11.51 -1.14 11.70
CA ASP A 280 -10.09 -1.03 12.07
C ASP A 280 -9.28 -2.34 11.87
N VAL A 281 -9.59 -3.07 10.79
CA VAL A 281 -8.89 -4.31 10.42
C VAL A 281 -7.56 -4.05 9.73
N ALA A 282 -6.68 -5.06 9.70
CA ALA A 282 -5.44 -4.97 8.95
C ALA A 282 -5.71 -4.88 7.45
N HIS A 283 -5.14 -3.87 6.77
CA HIS A 283 -5.40 -3.53 5.37
C HIS A 283 -5.27 -4.72 4.41
N GLY A 284 -4.13 -5.44 4.45
CA GLY A 284 -3.94 -6.60 3.58
C GLY A 284 -4.93 -7.74 3.82
N ALA A 285 -5.39 -7.93 5.05
CA ALA A 285 -6.42 -8.93 5.36
C ALA A 285 -7.81 -8.50 4.85
N GLY A 286 -8.15 -7.21 4.98
CA GLY A 286 -9.37 -6.64 4.39
C GLY A 286 -9.39 -6.78 2.87
N LEU A 287 -8.25 -6.52 2.22
CA LEU A 287 -8.09 -6.72 0.77
C LEU A 287 -8.31 -8.19 0.35
N ALA A 288 -7.69 -9.15 1.05
CA ALA A 288 -7.87 -10.57 0.76
C ALA A 288 -9.34 -10.99 0.93
N ALA A 289 -10.02 -10.51 1.98
CA ALA A 289 -11.39 -10.85 2.30
C ALA A 289 -12.42 -10.36 1.25
N ILE A 290 -12.14 -9.24 0.56
CA ILE A 290 -13.08 -8.67 -0.43
C ILE A 290 -12.77 -9.10 -1.86
N TRP A 291 -11.50 -9.43 -2.19
CA TRP A 291 -11.05 -9.62 -3.56
C TRP A 291 -11.80 -10.73 -4.30
N GLY A 292 -12.00 -11.89 -3.69
CA GLY A 292 -12.70 -13.02 -4.34
C GLY A 292 -14.12 -12.70 -4.76
N SER A 293 -14.84 -11.93 -3.95
CA SER A 293 -16.20 -11.46 -4.24
C SER A 293 -16.20 -10.41 -5.36
N TRP A 294 -15.27 -9.45 -5.32
CA TRP A 294 -15.06 -8.50 -6.40
C TRP A 294 -14.73 -9.22 -7.72
N ALA A 295 -13.78 -10.14 -7.70
CA ALA A 295 -13.33 -10.86 -8.90
C ALA A 295 -14.49 -11.63 -9.57
N ARG A 296 -15.31 -12.36 -8.79
CA ARG A 296 -16.50 -13.06 -9.31
C ARG A 296 -17.57 -12.11 -9.83
N TYR A 297 -17.68 -10.92 -9.23
CA TYR A 297 -18.66 -9.93 -9.67
C TYR A 297 -18.32 -9.27 -11.01
N VAL A 298 -17.02 -9.10 -11.30
CA VAL A 298 -16.56 -8.37 -12.50
C VAL A 298 -16.08 -9.28 -13.63
N ILE A 299 -15.90 -10.58 -13.41
CA ILE A 299 -15.27 -11.51 -14.38
C ILE A 299 -15.96 -11.48 -15.74
N ASP A 300 -17.30 -11.40 -15.80
CA ASP A 300 -18.06 -11.33 -17.06
C ASP A 300 -17.65 -10.15 -17.95
N SER A 301 -17.20 -9.06 -17.35
CA SER A 301 -16.80 -7.83 -18.04
C SER A 301 -15.32 -7.83 -18.44
N CYS A 302 -14.50 -8.77 -17.91
CA CYS A 302 -13.05 -8.80 -18.11
C CYS A 302 -12.50 -10.24 -18.23
N THR A 303 -13.30 -11.18 -18.72
CA THR A 303 -13.02 -12.62 -18.78
C THR A 303 -11.64 -12.98 -19.35
N PRO A 304 -11.17 -12.42 -20.50
CA PRO A 304 -9.87 -12.78 -21.04
C PRO A 304 -8.69 -12.43 -20.11
N ARG A 305 -8.82 -11.37 -19.30
CA ARG A 305 -7.78 -10.97 -18.32
C ARG A 305 -7.73 -11.95 -17.16
N PHE A 306 -8.88 -12.44 -16.68
CA PHE A 306 -8.94 -13.47 -15.65
C PHE A 306 -8.39 -14.81 -16.15
N ALA A 307 -8.69 -15.21 -17.38
CA ALA A 307 -8.11 -16.41 -17.98
C ALA A 307 -6.59 -16.29 -18.11
N LYS A 308 -6.09 -15.13 -18.57
CA LYS A 308 -4.65 -14.85 -18.67
C LYS A 308 -3.96 -14.88 -17.30
N PHE A 309 -4.57 -14.28 -16.27
CA PHE A 309 -4.10 -14.35 -14.89
C PHE A 309 -4.03 -15.78 -14.37
N ALA A 310 -5.09 -16.57 -14.59
CA ALA A 310 -5.14 -17.96 -14.15
C ALA A 310 -3.99 -18.80 -14.70
N VAL A 311 -3.70 -18.66 -15.99
CA VAL A 311 -2.63 -19.41 -16.66
C VAL A 311 -1.25 -18.86 -16.30
N ASN A 312 -1.05 -17.54 -16.49
CA ASN A 312 0.30 -16.95 -16.44
C ASN A 312 0.78 -16.67 -15.02
N VAL A 313 -0.12 -16.46 -14.06
CA VAL A 313 0.22 -16.17 -12.67
C VAL A 313 0.00 -17.37 -11.76
N MET A 314 -1.19 -17.95 -11.83
CA MET A 314 -1.55 -19.05 -10.92
C MET A 314 -1.13 -20.43 -11.43
N GLY A 315 -0.73 -20.56 -12.71
CA GLY A 315 -0.30 -21.83 -13.30
C GLY A 315 -1.46 -22.83 -13.48
N VAL A 316 -2.68 -22.33 -13.63
CA VAL A 316 -3.88 -23.16 -13.82
C VAL A 316 -3.92 -23.70 -15.25
N GLU A 317 -4.20 -24.99 -15.40
CA GLU A 317 -4.47 -25.59 -16.70
C GLU A 317 -5.78 -25.00 -17.31
N PRO A 318 -5.75 -24.57 -18.58
CA PRO A 318 -6.93 -24.00 -19.22
C PRO A 318 -8.15 -24.92 -19.13
N GLY A 319 -9.32 -24.34 -18.84
CA GLY A 319 -10.61 -25.01 -18.89
C GLY A 319 -11.17 -25.09 -20.34
N LYS A 320 -12.45 -25.40 -20.46
CA LYS A 320 -13.14 -25.47 -21.74
C LYS A 320 -13.26 -24.11 -22.45
N ASP A 321 -13.25 -23.04 -21.67
CA ASP A 321 -13.35 -21.64 -22.12
C ASP A 321 -12.62 -20.70 -21.14
N ASP A 322 -12.51 -19.42 -21.51
CA ASP A 322 -11.88 -18.39 -20.69
C ASP A 322 -12.61 -18.15 -19.36
N MET A 323 -13.93 -18.33 -19.33
CA MET A 323 -14.72 -18.16 -18.10
C MET A 323 -14.37 -19.25 -17.08
N GLU A 324 -14.37 -20.52 -17.48
CA GLU A 324 -13.99 -21.63 -16.59
C GLU A 324 -12.53 -21.46 -16.16
N THR A 325 -11.63 -21.07 -17.07
CA THR A 325 -10.22 -20.84 -16.76
C THR A 325 -10.06 -19.73 -15.74
N GLY A 326 -10.75 -18.59 -15.93
CA GLY A 326 -10.72 -17.46 -15.03
C GLY A 326 -11.26 -17.77 -13.63
N LEU A 327 -12.35 -18.52 -13.53
CA LEU A 327 -12.92 -18.97 -12.24
C LEU A 327 -11.94 -19.87 -11.47
N LYS A 328 -11.28 -20.83 -12.15
CA LYS A 328 -10.20 -21.63 -11.55
C LYS A 328 -9.05 -20.76 -11.04
N GLY A 329 -8.73 -19.67 -11.75
CA GLY A 329 -7.71 -18.70 -11.32
C GLY A 329 -8.10 -17.96 -10.05
N ILE A 330 -9.39 -17.59 -9.90
CA ILE A 330 -9.91 -16.98 -8.68
C ILE A 330 -9.82 -17.97 -7.51
N GLU A 331 -10.24 -19.21 -7.69
CA GLU A 331 -10.14 -20.27 -6.68
C GLU A 331 -8.69 -20.51 -6.25
N ALA A 332 -7.77 -20.61 -7.21
CA ALA A 332 -6.34 -20.78 -6.93
C ALA A 332 -5.75 -19.60 -6.14
N MET A 333 -6.21 -18.37 -6.37
CA MET A 333 -5.76 -17.21 -5.59
C MET A 333 -6.33 -17.22 -4.17
N GLU A 334 -7.59 -17.63 -3.98
CA GLU A 334 -8.16 -17.82 -2.64
C GLU A 334 -7.44 -18.93 -1.87
N ASP A 335 -7.08 -20.03 -2.54
CA ASP A 335 -6.28 -21.10 -1.94
C ASP A 335 -4.88 -20.60 -1.53
N PHE A 336 -4.27 -19.73 -2.34
CA PHE A 336 -3.03 -19.06 -1.94
C PHE A 336 -3.24 -18.19 -0.69
N TYR A 337 -4.30 -17.38 -0.62
CA TYR A 337 -4.60 -16.58 0.58
C TYR A 337 -4.75 -17.46 1.82
N ARG A 338 -5.49 -18.57 1.74
CA ARG A 338 -5.61 -19.53 2.84
C ARG A 338 -4.25 -20.15 3.23
N ALA A 339 -3.40 -20.45 2.24
CA ALA A 339 -2.08 -21.02 2.48
C ALA A 339 -1.14 -20.09 3.26
N ILE A 340 -1.34 -18.75 3.16
CA ILE A 340 -0.62 -17.76 3.95
C ILE A 340 -1.44 -17.22 5.13
N SER A 341 -2.50 -17.92 5.53
CA SER A 341 -3.39 -17.57 6.65
C SER A 341 -4.13 -16.23 6.48
N MET A 342 -4.46 -15.84 5.25
CA MET A 342 -5.28 -14.67 4.96
C MET A 342 -6.75 -15.07 4.75
N PRO A 343 -7.71 -14.23 5.22
CA PRO A 343 -9.14 -14.48 5.06
C PRO A 343 -9.57 -14.30 3.60
N THR A 344 -10.61 -15.04 3.17
CA THR A 344 -11.18 -14.94 1.82
C THR A 344 -12.60 -14.39 1.81
N ASN A 345 -13.14 -14.02 2.97
CA ASN A 345 -14.45 -13.39 3.15
C ASN A 345 -14.48 -12.61 4.49
N LEU A 346 -15.54 -11.80 4.70
CA LEU A 346 -15.65 -10.95 5.88
C LEU A 346 -15.82 -11.75 7.19
N LYS A 347 -16.42 -12.92 7.14
CA LYS A 347 -16.58 -13.79 8.32
C LYS A 347 -15.21 -14.36 8.75
N GLU A 348 -14.40 -14.80 7.82
CA GLU A 348 -13.03 -15.26 8.11
C GLU A 348 -12.13 -14.10 8.59
N LEU A 349 -12.41 -12.88 8.15
CA LEU A 349 -11.77 -11.66 8.67
C LEU A 349 -12.15 -11.35 10.12
N GLY A 350 -13.21 -11.99 10.62
CA GLY A 350 -13.71 -11.82 11.99
C GLY A 350 -14.73 -10.71 12.16
N ILE A 351 -15.37 -10.26 11.08
CA ILE A 351 -16.43 -9.24 11.10
C ILE A 351 -17.75 -9.80 10.54
N ASP A 352 -18.86 -9.33 11.09
CA ASP A 352 -20.22 -9.68 10.66
C ASP A 352 -21.05 -8.39 10.52
N PRO A 353 -20.86 -7.61 9.43
CA PRO A 353 -21.53 -6.33 9.26
C PRO A 353 -23.05 -6.51 9.08
N THR A 354 -23.81 -5.58 9.67
CA THR A 354 -25.26 -5.48 9.43
C THR A 354 -25.55 -4.99 8.01
N GLU A 355 -26.79 -5.17 7.52
CA GLU A 355 -27.18 -4.65 6.19
C GLU A 355 -26.99 -3.13 6.10
N GLU A 356 -27.36 -2.40 7.14
CA GLU A 356 -27.15 -0.94 7.23
C GLU A 356 -25.67 -0.54 7.13
N GLN A 357 -24.76 -1.33 7.72
CA GLN A 357 -23.32 -1.10 7.60
C GLN A 357 -22.83 -1.37 6.17
N LEU A 358 -23.32 -2.45 5.51
CA LEU A 358 -22.97 -2.74 4.12
C LEU A 358 -23.46 -1.63 3.17
N GLU A 359 -24.68 -1.14 3.34
CA GLU A 359 -25.24 0.00 2.58
C GLU A 359 -24.43 1.28 2.81
N THR A 360 -24.04 1.55 4.07
CA THR A 360 -23.24 2.70 4.43
C THR A 360 -21.87 2.66 3.77
N MET A 361 -21.18 1.50 3.84
CA MET A 361 -19.88 1.31 3.18
C MET A 361 -19.99 1.49 1.66
N ALA A 362 -21.00 0.92 1.01
CA ALA A 362 -21.18 1.05 -0.43
C ALA A 362 -21.44 2.49 -0.86
N LYS A 363 -22.25 3.23 -0.11
CA LYS A 363 -22.52 4.65 -0.33
C LYS A 363 -21.26 5.50 -0.15
N ASN A 364 -20.51 5.27 0.93
CA ASN A 364 -19.28 6.02 1.23
C ASN A 364 -18.20 5.76 0.18
N ALA A 365 -18.00 4.49 -0.22
CA ALA A 365 -17.07 4.12 -1.28
C ALA A 365 -17.41 4.85 -2.60
N ARG A 366 -18.68 4.91 -2.96
CA ARG A 366 -19.13 5.62 -4.18
C ARG A 366 -18.87 7.13 -4.11
N ILE A 367 -19.08 7.73 -2.94
CA ILE A 367 -18.80 9.16 -2.69
C ILE A 367 -17.28 9.40 -2.78
N ALA A 368 -16.48 8.57 -2.11
CA ALA A 368 -15.03 8.68 -2.10
C ALA A 368 -14.41 8.53 -3.50
N ALA A 369 -15.02 7.71 -4.36
CA ALA A 369 -14.61 7.55 -5.76
C ALA A 369 -14.87 8.79 -6.63
N GLY A 370 -15.76 9.69 -6.22
CA GLY A 370 -16.17 10.84 -7.03
C GLY A 370 -16.90 10.47 -8.32
N GLY A 371 -17.26 9.21 -8.54
CA GLY A 371 -17.89 8.66 -9.74
C GLY A 371 -17.85 7.13 -9.76
N PRO A 372 -18.33 6.47 -10.85
CA PRO A 372 -18.21 5.03 -11.03
C PRO A 372 -16.74 4.59 -10.97
N LYS A 373 -16.42 3.54 -10.19
CA LYS A 373 -15.06 3.05 -9.98
C LYS A 373 -14.83 1.73 -10.69
N GLY A 374 -13.59 1.50 -11.12
CA GLY A 374 -13.11 0.24 -11.70
C GLY A 374 -12.74 0.36 -13.18
N SER A 375 -11.83 -0.50 -13.63
CA SER A 375 -11.41 -0.65 -15.01
C SER A 375 -11.92 -1.98 -15.61
N ALA A 376 -11.93 -3.05 -14.83
CA ALA A 376 -12.52 -4.32 -15.23
C ALA A 376 -14.04 -4.15 -15.50
N LYS A 377 -14.73 -3.46 -14.60
CA LYS A 377 -16.14 -3.05 -14.70
C LYS A 377 -16.35 -1.75 -13.96
N LYS A 378 -17.12 -0.82 -14.52
CA LYS A 378 -17.54 0.39 -13.80
C LYS A 378 -18.60 0.04 -12.76
N LEU A 379 -18.27 0.27 -11.49
CA LEU A 379 -19.11 -0.05 -10.34
C LEU A 379 -19.81 1.20 -9.81
N GLU A 380 -21.12 1.13 -9.65
CA GLU A 380 -21.95 2.07 -8.90
C GLU A 380 -22.18 1.57 -7.47
N ALA A 381 -22.87 2.35 -6.63
CA ALA A 381 -23.13 1.97 -5.24
C ALA A 381 -23.84 0.63 -5.08
N GLU A 382 -24.79 0.33 -5.96
CA GLU A 382 -25.53 -0.94 -5.95
C GLU A 382 -24.63 -2.15 -6.30
N ASP A 383 -23.64 -1.96 -7.19
CA ASP A 383 -22.66 -3.00 -7.51
C ASP A 383 -21.75 -3.25 -6.30
N MET A 384 -21.28 -2.16 -5.65
CA MET A 384 -20.44 -2.22 -4.45
C MET A 384 -21.14 -2.91 -3.28
N LEU A 385 -22.46 -2.61 -3.08
CA LEU A 385 -23.27 -3.27 -2.08
C LEU A 385 -23.36 -4.79 -2.33
N LYS A 386 -23.59 -5.22 -3.57
CA LYS A 386 -23.63 -6.65 -3.93
C LYS A 386 -22.30 -7.34 -3.66
N ILE A 387 -21.17 -6.68 -3.95
CA ILE A 387 -19.84 -7.24 -3.65
C ILE A 387 -19.66 -7.41 -2.14
N TYR A 388 -20.06 -6.44 -1.33
CA TYR A 388 -20.03 -6.56 0.14
C TYR A 388 -20.94 -7.67 0.67
N GLN A 389 -22.18 -7.79 0.14
CA GLN A 389 -23.12 -8.85 0.49
C GLN A 389 -22.53 -10.23 0.16
N MET A 390 -21.94 -10.40 -1.03
CA MET A 390 -21.24 -11.64 -1.41
C MET A 390 -20.10 -11.97 -0.44
N ALA A 391 -19.27 -10.97 -0.06
CA ALA A 391 -18.18 -11.16 0.87
C ALA A 391 -18.66 -11.46 2.30
N ALA A 392 -19.86 -11.01 2.68
CA ALA A 392 -20.50 -11.33 3.95
C ALA A 392 -21.26 -12.68 3.94
N GLY A 393 -21.39 -13.32 2.78
CA GLY A 393 -22.16 -14.56 2.61
C GLY A 393 -23.69 -14.36 2.70
N LYS A 394 -24.15 -13.20 2.25
CA LYS A 394 -25.57 -12.78 2.26
C LYS A 394 -26.16 -12.72 0.85
#